data_9fc754ccb2f0b86fba1c0dac27664b50
#
_entry.id   9fc754ccb2f0b86fba1c0dac27664b50
#
_cell.length_a   1.000
_cell.length_b   1.000
_cell.length_c   1.000
_cell.angle_alpha   90.00
_cell.angle_beta   90.00
_cell.angle_gamma   90.00
#
_symmetry.space_group_name_H-M   'P 1'
#
loop_
_entity.id
_entity.type
_entity.pdbx_description
1 polymer ?
#
loop_
_entity_poly.entity_id
_entity_poly.type
_entity_poly.pdbx_seq_one_letter_code
_entity_poly.pdbx_strand_id
1 'polypeptide(L)' 'MNKHQIGLNAGIVWHLLNNNERWTYCELKKASGLSDRDLDAAIGWLAREDKIDFDSLQGDMDCVFLSVNVFIG' A
#
# COMPACT_ATOMS: atom_id res chain seq x y z
N MET A 1 15.46 8.68 -5.68
CA MET A 1 14.06 8.81 -5.19
C MET A 1 13.68 10.27 -5.16
N ASN A 2 12.51 10.59 -5.66
CA ASN A 2 11.99 11.96 -5.59
C ASN A 2 10.47 11.88 -5.41
N LYS A 3 9.85 13.02 -5.12
CA LYS A 3 8.42 13.05 -4.82
C LYS A 3 7.56 12.56 -5.98
N HIS A 4 7.94 12.89 -7.19
CA HIS A 4 7.20 12.48 -8.37
C HIS A 4 7.23 10.95 -8.49
N GLN A 5 8.40 10.35 -8.30
CA GLN A 5 8.55 8.91 -8.38
C GLN A 5 7.80 8.20 -7.25
N ILE A 6 7.82 8.79 -6.05
CA ILE A 6 7.06 8.25 -4.93
C ILE A 6 5.58 8.21 -5.26
N GLY A 7 5.07 9.29 -5.86
CA GLY A 7 3.67 9.34 -6.26
C GLY A 7 3.32 8.30 -7.31
N LEU A 8 4.19 8.10 -8.30
CA LEU A 8 3.97 7.07 -9.32
C LEU A 8 3.96 5.67 -8.70
N ASN A 9 4.92 5.41 -7.81
CA ASN A 9 5.01 4.11 -7.15
C ASN A 9 3.81 3.88 -6.23
N ALA A 10 3.35 4.93 -5.56
CA ALA A 10 2.14 4.84 -4.76
C ALA A 10 0.93 4.46 -5.61
N GLY A 11 0.86 4.99 -6.82
CA GLY A 11 -0.18 4.62 -7.76
C GLY A 11 -0.16 3.16 -8.12
N ILE A 12 1.05 2.61 -8.33
CA ILE A 12 1.21 1.18 -8.62
C ILE A 12 0.67 0.34 -7.46
N VAL A 13 1.07 0.67 -6.24
CA VAL A 13 0.64 -0.07 -5.05
C VAL A 13 -0.87 0.06 -4.88
N TRP A 14 -1.39 1.27 -4.99
CA TRP A 14 -2.82 1.52 -4.84
C TRP A 14 -3.63 0.71 -5.84
N HIS A 15 -3.13 0.62 -7.07
CA HIS A 15 -3.79 -0.14 -8.11
C HIS A 15 -3.86 -1.64 -7.77
N LEU A 16 -2.77 -2.18 -7.22
CA LEU A 16 -2.75 -3.56 -6.78
C LEU A 16 -3.77 -3.82 -5.68
N LEU A 17 -3.89 -2.89 -4.75
CA LEU A 17 -4.81 -3.04 -3.62
C LEU A 17 -6.28 -2.86 -4.02
N ASN A 18 -6.51 -2.47 -5.26
CA ASN A 18 -7.86 -2.14 -5.71
C ASN A 18 -8.80 -3.35 -5.81
N ASN A 19 -8.29 -4.55 -5.59
CA ASN A 19 -9.14 -5.74 -5.52
C ASN A 19 -9.77 -5.92 -4.13
N ASN A 20 -9.53 -4.98 -3.23
CA ASN A 20 -10.05 -4.97 -1.86
C ASN A 20 -9.63 -6.17 -1.02
N GLU A 21 -8.51 -6.77 -1.37
CA GLU A 21 -7.95 -7.84 -0.59
C GLU A 21 -6.86 -7.31 0.34
N ARG A 22 -6.54 -8.12 1.34
CA ARG A 22 -5.45 -7.80 2.24
C ARG A 22 -4.17 -8.38 1.67
N TRP A 23 -3.15 -7.55 1.59
CA TRP A 23 -1.87 -7.96 1.01
C TRP A 23 -0.78 -7.89 2.06
N THR A 24 0.05 -8.92 2.12
CA THR A 24 1.25 -8.84 2.95
C THR A 24 2.29 -8.00 2.23
N TYR A 25 3.27 -7.54 2.99
CA TYR A 25 4.38 -6.79 2.41
C TYR A 25 5.10 -7.60 1.33
N CYS A 26 5.34 -8.88 1.60
CA CYS A 26 6.00 -9.75 0.63
C CYS A 26 5.22 -9.88 -0.67
N GLU A 27 3.91 -9.99 -0.57
CA GLU A 27 3.06 -10.06 -1.74
C GLU A 27 3.13 -8.77 -2.56
N LEU A 28 3.06 -7.64 -1.87
CA LEU A 28 3.15 -6.34 -2.54
C LEU A 28 4.50 -6.17 -3.20
N LYS A 29 5.57 -6.59 -2.53
CA LYS A 29 6.89 -6.47 -3.10
C LYS A 29 7.02 -7.26 -4.38
N LYS A 30 6.52 -8.48 -4.40
CA LYS A 30 6.59 -9.32 -5.60
C LYS A 30 5.73 -8.77 -6.72
N ALA A 31 4.52 -8.36 -6.40
CA ALA A 31 3.59 -7.92 -7.43
C ALA A 31 3.96 -6.56 -8.00
N SER A 32 4.49 -5.67 -7.17
CA SER A 32 4.83 -4.32 -7.61
C SER A 32 6.15 -4.27 -8.35
N GLY A 33 7.06 -5.18 -8.06
CA GLY A 33 8.40 -5.15 -8.60
C GLY A 33 9.26 -4.03 -8.04
N LEU A 34 8.79 -3.35 -6.99
CA LEU A 34 9.53 -2.25 -6.41
C LEU A 34 10.59 -2.74 -5.44
N SER A 35 11.64 -1.94 -5.27
CA SER A 35 12.61 -2.21 -4.22
C SER A 35 11.95 -1.96 -2.86
N ASP A 36 12.59 -2.46 -1.79
CA ASP A 36 12.07 -2.22 -0.44
C ASP A 36 11.95 -0.74 -0.16
N ARG A 37 12.96 0.01 -0.54
CA ARG A 37 12.96 1.45 -0.31
C ARG A 37 11.81 2.15 -1.01
N ASP A 38 11.60 1.82 -2.28
CA ASP A 38 10.54 2.45 -3.07
C ASP A 38 9.17 2.00 -2.60
N LEU A 39 9.03 0.73 -2.24
CA LEU A 39 7.76 0.22 -1.74
C LEU A 39 7.42 0.87 -0.39
N ASP A 40 8.38 0.97 0.51
CA ASP A 40 8.15 1.59 1.81
C ASP A 40 7.74 3.04 1.66
N ALA A 41 8.38 3.77 0.75
CA ALA A 41 8.02 5.16 0.51
C ALA A 41 6.60 5.28 -0.07
N ALA A 42 6.24 4.38 -0.96
CA ALA A 42 4.91 4.38 -1.56
C ALA A 42 3.84 4.06 -0.52
N ILE A 43 4.10 3.07 0.33
CA ILE A 43 3.17 2.70 1.40
C ILE A 43 3.01 3.87 2.37
N GLY A 44 4.11 4.49 2.75
CA GLY A 44 4.06 5.65 3.64
C GLY A 44 3.26 6.80 3.05
N TRP A 45 3.42 7.04 1.76
CA TRP A 45 2.67 8.07 1.07
C TRP A 45 1.16 7.78 1.11
N LEU A 46 0.78 6.54 0.82
CA LEU A 46 -0.63 6.16 0.83
C LEU A 46 -1.22 6.22 2.24
N ALA A 47 -0.44 5.85 3.24
CA ALA A 47 -0.88 5.92 4.63
C ALA A 47 -1.14 7.36 5.04
N ARG A 48 -0.25 8.27 4.66
CA ARG A 48 -0.42 9.67 4.96
C ARG A 48 -1.65 10.25 4.28
N GLU A 49 -1.97 9.76 3.08
CA GLU A 49 -3.14 10.22 2.34
C GLU A 49 -4.43 9.54 2.79
N ASP A 50 -4.35 8.70 3.81
CA ASP A 50 -5.50 7.97 4.33
C ASP A 50 -6.14 7.04 3.30
N LYS A 51 -5.34 6.52 2.39
CA LYS A 51 -5.87 5.64 1.35
C LYS A 51 -5.74 4.18 1.70
N ILE A 52 -4.92 3.86 2.69
CA ILE A 52 -4.70 2.48 3.11
C ILE A 52 -4.75 2.38 4.62
N ASP A 53 -4.98 1.18 5.08
CA ASP A 53 -4.91 0.84 6.49
C ASP A 53 -4.09 -0.42 6.64
N PHE A 54 -3.73 -0.71 7.87
CA PHE A 54 -2.92 -1.88 8.19
C PHE A 54 -3.67 -2.74 9.19
N ASP A 55 -3.45 -4.04 9.08
CA ASP A 55 -4.03 -4.98 10.01
C ASP A 55 -2.96 -6.00 10.39
N SER A 56 -2.88 -6.34 11.65
CA SER A 56 -1.94 -7.34 12.11
C SER A 56 -2.63 -8.68 12.07
N LEU A 57 -2.11 -9.55 11.23
CA LEU A 57 -2.56 -10.93 11.25
C LEU A 57 -1.79 -11.68 12.32
N GLN A 58 -2.07 -12.95 12.43
CA GLN A 58 -1.40 -13.78 13.39
C GLN A 58 0.11 -13.70 13.25
N GLY A 59 0.80 -13.45 14.31
CA GLY A 59 2.23 -13.28 14.32
C GLY A 59 2.61 -11.85 13.98
N ASP A 60 3.72 -11.68 13.30
CA ASP A 60 4.26 -10.38 13.01
C ASP A 60 3.96 -9.90 11.60
N MET A 61 3.03 -10.54 10.92
CA MET A 61 2.75 -10.16 9.55
C MET A 61 1.67 -9.13 9.46
N ASP A 62 2.04 -7.95 9.01
CA ASP A 62 1.08 -6.91 8.76
C ASP A 62 0.50 -7.05 7.37
N CYS A 63 -0.77 -6.78 7.25
CA CYS A 63 -1.42 -6.70 5.97
C CYS A 63 -1.77 -5.27 5.67
N VAL A 64 -1.74 -4.94 4.39
CA VAL A 64 -2.13 -3.63 3.88
C VAL A 64 -3.38 -3.81 3.04
N PHE A 65 -4.30 -2.91 3.17
CA PHE A 65 -5.53 -2.94 2.39
C PHE A 65 -6.06 -1.53 2.19
N LEU A 66 -6.95 -1.36 1.22
CA LEU A 66 -7.53 -0.05 0.97
C LEU A 66 -8.40 0.36 2.13
N SER A 67 -8.21 1.62 2.56
CA SER A 67 -9.05 2.19 3.56
C SER A 67 -10.42 2.40 2.94
N VAL A 68 -11.41 1.73 3.50
CA VAL A 68 -12.73 1.88 2.99
C VAL A 68 -13.35 3.07 3.63
N ASN A 69 -13.14 4.20 3.04
CA ASN A 69 -13.88 5.34 3.46
C ASN A 69 -15.20 5.26 2.79
N VAL A 70 -16.09 4.67 3.46
CA VAL A 70 -17.40 4.66 2.95
C VAL A 70 -18.00 5.99 3.22
N PHE A 71 -17.85 6.85 2.31
CA PHE A 71 -18.56 8.02 2.37
C PHE A 71 -19.83 7.82 1.73
N ILE A 72 -20.76 7.86 2.50
CA ILE A 72 -22.03 7.91 2.00
C ILE A 72 -22.46 9.33 1.99
N GLY A 73 -22.41 9.86 0.95
CA GLY A 73 -22.99 11.17 0.73
C GLY A 73 -22.12 12.26 0.88
#